data_f019d96b2d13a675c7edefd88017602e
#
_entry.id   f019d96b2d13a675c7edefd88017602e
#
_cell.length_a   1.000
_cell.length_b   1.000
_cell.length_c   1.000
_cell.angle_alpha   90.00
_cell.angle_beta   90.00
_cell.angle_gamma   90.00
#
_symmetry.space_group_name_H-M   'P 1'
#
loop_
_entity.id
_entity.type
_entity.pdbx_description
1 polymer ?
#
loop_
_entity_poly.entity_id
_entity_poly.type
_entity_poly.pdbx_seq_one_letter_code
_entity_poly.pdbx_strand_id
1 'polypeptide(L)'
;MPVRRSTDPKPLQYVWDAIRSANSQKQMADFQRIIKYLQRNDYCTTAQAELYLKQSLEDGLVLNLNKTTVKGAKVGLQVESYKIPNYELPLLLDDGKDWYCIDCHLAGDVIECRVCFRVYHMECANKKQNIYIRNGTVGSKEVSIDLKGINDVIDITNDNDAPVNNNKHNKVDKQSDNETSATNYISLLMREENQTEYDSSLCSICNMCKLEPRSNIDKEELNYLLSFVHTRIKAWLPASITDSMSMEPKPEWMNDVEINWRVKQLFRTPMNMIVIENKIKQKQYEYLVAFKADVLTIQHNVAIYHGIESQEYGASEYMLEDCRHDLVELSNCLDCYKHSNEKINNKWFCLPCRVPHKLVWAKQKGYPYWPAKVLKETEDTCDVRFFGGKYERSILQKIYIKPITMKVNDVQAKKGSAFNKAVGELLLHQKMLSNPNDLSLLTKVDRKKKSLNSSETALPIVKVMQLDTGKKQNVTIDLSKSDDIFEQSAQAWRIVS
;
A
#
# COMPACT_ATOMS: atom_id res chain seq x y z
N MET A 1 -11.72 12.89 -26.64
CA MET A 1 -10.42 12.22 -26.88
C MET A 1 -10.71 10.75 -27.10
N PRO A 2 -9.96 10.02 -27.91
CA PRO A 2 -10.18 8.58 -28.04
C PRO A 2 -9.97 7.93 -26.65
N VAL A 3 -10.86 7.03 -26.28
CA VAL A 3 -10.76 6.23 -25.06
C VAL A 3 -9.48 5.43 -25.13
N ARG A 4 -8.66 5.44 -24.06
CA ARG A 4 -7.37 4.72 -24.05
C ARG A 4 -7.57 3.22 -24.10
N ARG A 5 -8.47 2.71 -23.27
CA ARG A 5 -9.00 1.35 -23.26
C ARG A 5 -10.46 1.39 -22.83
N SER A 6 -11.25 0.58 -23.50
CA SER A 6 -12.66 0.40 -23.19
C SER A 6 -12.89 -0.81 -22.31
N THR A 7 -11.98 -1.80 -22.38
CA THR A 7 -12.09 -3.05 -21.64
C THR A 7 -11.40 -2.95 -20.28
N ASP A 8 -12.14 -3.23 -19.23
CA ASP A 8 -11.59 -3.35 -17.89
C ASP A 8 -10.54 -4.48 -17.79
N PRO A 9 -9.54 -4.35 -16.91
CA PRO A 9 -8.38 -5.24 -16.91
C PRO A 9 -8.73 -6.69 -16.57
N LYS A 10 -9.71 -6.95 -15.71
CA LYS A 10 -10.09 -8.32 -15.33
C LYS A 10 -10.96 -8.99 -16.40
N PRO A 11 -12.02 -8.36 -16.92
CA PRO A 11 -12.74 -8.83 -18.11
C PRO A 11 -11.85 -9.14 -19.30
N LEU A 12 -10.88 -8.31 -19.60
CA LEU A 12 -9.90 -8.56 -20.67
C LEU A 12 -9.14 -9.88 -20.46
N GLN A 13 -8.66 -10.13 -19.24
CA GLN A 13 -7.97 -11.36 -18.90
C GLN A 13 -8.88 -12.59 -19.06
N TYR A 14 -10.15 -12.50 -18.71
CA TYR A 14 -11.12 -13.57 -18.92
C TYR A 14 -11.28 -13.92 -20.41
N VAL A 15 -11.30 -12.92 -21.29
CA VAL A 15 -11.36 -13.15 -22.75
C VAL A 15 -10.06 -13.82 -23.24
N TRP A 16 -8.90 -13.39 -22.74
CA TRP A 16 -7.63 -14.05 -23.06
C TRP A 16 -7.59 -15.49 -22.59
N ASP A 17 -8.09 -15.77 -21.38
CA ASP A 17 -8.18 -17.12 -20.82
C ASP A 17 -9.04 -18.03 -21.67
N ALA A 18 -10.19 -17.53 -22.15
CA ALA A 18 -11.07 -18.27 -23.03
C ALA A 18 -10.38 -18.64 -24.36
N ILE A 19 -9.66 -17.69 -24.97
CA ILE A 19 -8.91 -17.91 -26.22
C ILE A 19 -7.76 -18.90 -26.00
N ARG A 20 -6.98 -18.77 -24.90
CA ARG A 20 -5.88 -19.67 -24.57
C ARG A 20 -6.38 -21.08 -24.27
N SER A 21 -7.48 -21.21 -23.52
CA SER A 21 -8.10 -22.50 -23.25
C SER A 21 -8.56 -23.23 -24.51
N ALA A 22 -9.20 -22.51 -25.45
CA ALA A 22 -9.57 -23.11 -26.75
C ALA A 22 -8.33 -23.55 -27.54
N ASN A 23 -7.30 -22.73 -27.59
CA ASN A 23 -6.06 -23.03 -28.32
C ASN A 23 -5.30 -24.22 -27.71
N SER A 24 -5.24 -24.37 -26.37
CA SER A 24 -4.59 -25.51 -25.70
C SER A 24 -5.29 -26.82 -26.03
N GLN A 25 -6.61 -26.80 -26.23
CA GLN A 25 -7.40 -27.95 -26.68
C GLN A 25 -7.34 -28.18 -28.22
N LYS A 26 -6.46 -27.44 -28.94
CA LYS A 26 -6.37 -27.46 -30.41
C LYS A 26 -7.70 -27.14 -31.09
N GLN A 27 -8.53 -26.32 -30.45
CA GLN A 27 -9.82 -25.86 -30.98
C GLN A 27 -9.68 -24.42 -31.45
N MET A 28 -10.52 -24.04 -32.41
CA MET A 28 -10.65 -22.67 -32.88
C MET A 28 -11.40 -21.86 -31.81
N ALA A 29 -10.86 -20.72 -31.40
CA ALA A 29 -11.52 -19.81 -30.48
C ALA A 29 -12.57 -19.00 -31.27
N ASP A 30 -13.75 -19.58 -31.46
CA ASP A 30 -14.91 -18.92 -32.03
C ASP A 30 -15.75 -18.22 -30.94
N PHE A 31 -16.67 -17.36 -31.37
CA PHE A 31 -17.55 -16.60 -30.49
C PHE A 31 -18.27 -17.47 -29.46
N GLN A 32 -18.87 -18.58 -29.92
CA GLN A 32 -19.66 -19.45 -29.05
C GLN A 32 -18.81 -20.15 -27.97
N ARG A 33 -17.56 -20.51 -28.30
CA ARG A 33 -16.64 -21.13 -27.35
C ARG A 33 -16.16 -20.13 -26.29
N ILE A 34 -15.87 -18.90 -26.70
CA ILE A 34 -15.48 -17.83 -25.76
C ILE A 34 -16.62 -17.56 -24.77
N ILE A 35 -17.83 -17.30 -25.26
CA ILE A 35 -19.00 -17.07 -24.41
C ILE A 35 -19.23 -18.25 -23.46
N LYS A 36 -19.21 -19.47 -23.99
CA LYS A 36 -19.43 -20.67 -23.17
C LYS A 36 -18.34 -20.87 -22.10
N TYR A 37 -17.09 -20.50 -22.40
CA TYR A 37 -16.01 -20.55 -21.42
C TYR A 37 -16.26 -19.55 -20.28
N LEU A 38 -16.60 -18.30 -20.61
CA LEU A 38 -16.86 -17.24 -19.65
C LEU A 38 -18.04 -17.57 -18.73
N GLN A 39 -19.11 -18.14 -19.29
CA GLN A 39 -20.28 -18.58 -18.51
C GLN A 39 -19.99 -19.79 -17.59
N ARG A 40 -19.21 -20.77 -18.06
CA ARG A 40 -18.85 -21.95 -17.26
C ARG A 40 -18.06 -21.61 -16.01
N ASN A 41 -17.27 -20.55 -16.06
CA ASN A 41 -16.44 -20.10 -14.94
C ASN A 41 -17.14 -19.02 -14.10
N ASP A 42 -18.46 -18.80 -14.34
CA ASP A 42 -19.27 -17.80 -13.63
C ASP A 42 -18.69 -16.38 -13.66
N TYR A 43 -17.90 -16.05 -14.71
CA TYR A 43 -17.27 -14.75 -14.81
C TYR A 43 -18.25 -13.64 -15.20
N CYS A 44 -19.28 -13.95 -15.99
CA CYS A 44 -20.22 -12.95 -16.48
C CYS A 44 -21.44 -13.57 -17.18
N THR A 45 -22.46 -12.75 -17.39
CA THR A 45 -23.62 -13.07 -18.24
C THR A 45 -23.26 -13.06 -19.73
N THR A 46 -24.12 -13.62 -20.58
CA THR A 46 -23.90 -13.60 -22.05
C THR A 46 -23.72 -12.18 -22.58
N ALA A 47 -24.58 -11.25 -22.19
CA ALA A 47 -24.50 -9.86 -22.66
C ALA A 47 -23.20 -9.17 -22.24
N GLN A 48 -22.72 -9.43 -21.02
CA GLN A 48 -21.42 -8.94 -20.54
C GLN A 48 -20.27 -9.57 -21.32
N ALA A 49 -20.32 -10.87 -21.61
CA ALA A 49 -19.28 -11.56 -22.38
C ALA A 49 -19.18 -11.01 -23.81
N GLU A 50 -20.31 -10.71 -24.45
CA GLU A 50 -20.35 -10.04 -25.76
C GLU A 50 -19.72 -8.65 -25.70
N LEU A 51 -20.04 -7.88 -24.68
CA LEU A 51 -19.48 -6.55 -24.46
C LEU A 51 -17.97 -6.63 -24.25
N TYR A 52 -17.47 -7.53 -23.39
CA TYR A 52 -16.03 -7.68 -23.12
C TYR A 52 -15.25 -8.06 -24.37
N LEU A 53 -15.78 -8.99 -25.19
CA LEU A 53 -15.15 -9.36 -26.43
C LEU A 53 -15.13 -8.20 -27.42
N LYS A 54 -16.24 -7.46 -27.56
CA LYS A 54 -16.34 -6.29 -28.42
C LYS A 54 -15.31 -5.22 -28.02
N GLN A 55 -15.29 -4.84 -26.76
CA GLN A 55 -14.34 -3.85 -26.21
C GLN A 55 -12.89 -4.29 -26.43
N SER A 56 -12.58 -5.58 -26.18
CA SER A 56 -11.24 -6.13 -26.39
C SER A 56 -10.78 -6.07 -27.84
N LEU A 57 -11.71 -6.16 -28.80
CA LEU A 57 -11.46 -5.98 -30.24
C LEU A 57 -11.23 -4.50 -30.58
N GLU A 58 -12.03 -3.61 -30.04
CA GLU A 58 -11.91 -2.15 -30.22
C GLU A 58 -10.57 -1.65 -29.68
N ASP A 59 -10.13 -2.19 -28.55
CA ASP A 59 -8.82 -1.89 -27.95
C ASP A 59 -7.63 -2.55 -28.69
N GLY A 60 -7.88 -3.40 -29.68
CA GLY A 60 -6.84 -4.12 -30.42
C GLY A 60 -6.12 -5.21 -29.59
N LEU A 61 -6.65 -5.57 -28.43
CA LEU A 61 -6.10 -6.57 -27.49
C LEU A 61 -6.56 -8.00 -27.81
N VAL A 62 -7.50 -8.11 -28.74
CA VAL A 62 -7.95 -9.34 -29.42
C VAL A 62 -8.09 -9.03 -30.90
N LEU A 63 -7.72 -9.97 -31.75
CA LEU A 63 -7.84 -9.86 -33.20
C LEU A 63 -8.93 -10.78 -33.69
N ASN A 64 -9.79 -10.28 -34.60
CA ASN A 64 -10.76 -11.09 -35.34
C ASN A 64 -10.12 -11.56 -36.65
N LEU A 65 -10.13 -12.87 -36.89
CA LEU A 65 -9.62 -13.51 -38.08
C LEU A 65 -10.73 -14.32 -38.73
N ASN A 66 -11.06 -14.01 -39.99
CA ASN A 66 -11.94 -14.83 -40.78
C ASN A 66 -11.17 -16.06 -41.28
N LYS A 67 -11.54 -17.25 -40.84
CA LYS A 67 -10.97 -18.53 -41.27
C LYS A 67 -11.99 -19.32 -42.09
N THR A 68 -11.52 -19.88 -43.19
CA THR A 68 -12.33 -20.84 -44.00
C THR A 68 -12.13 -22.24 -43.42
N THR A 69 -13.22 -22.94 -43.09
CA THR A 69 -13.15 -24.31 -42.63
C THR A 69 -12.70 -25.25 -43.72
N VAL A 70 -11.61 -26.00 -43.47
CA VAL A 70 -10.96 -26.87 -44.46
C VAL A 70 -11.37 -28.33 -44.31
N LYS A 71 -12.03 -28.73 -43.20
CA LYS A 71 -12.39 -30.13 -42.91
C LYS A 71 -13.81 -30.25 -42.34
N GLY A 72 -14.47 -31.36 -42.67
CA GLY A 72 -15.79 -31.75 -42.16
C GLY A 72 -16.98 -31.24 -43.01
N ALA A 73 -18.20 -31.40 -42.52
CA ALA A 73 -19.44 -31.04 -43.18
C ALA A 73 -19.64 -29.53 -43.49
N LYS A 74 -18.74 -28.68 -42.96
CA LYS A 74 -18.79 -27.20 -43.09
C LYS A 74 -17.62 -26.65 -43.91
N VAL A 75 -17.06 -27.46 -44.80
CA VAL A 75 -15.96 -27.02 -45.71
C VAL A 75 -16.41 -25.83 -46.57
N GLY A 76 -15.59 -24.79 -46.61
CA GLY A 76 -15.88 -23.54 -47.35
C GLY A 76 -16.67 -22.47 -46.60
N LEU A 77 -17.18 -22.75 -45.39
CA LEU A 77 -17.80 -21.71 -44.57
C LEU A 77 -16.73 -20.83 -43.92
N GLN A 78 -16.90 -19.52 -44.04
CA GLN A 78 -16.11 -18.56 -43.27
C GLN A 78 -16.61 -18.56 -41.84
N VAL A 79 -15.71 -18.79 -40.88
CA VAL A 79 -16.00 -18.75 -39.45
C VAL A 79 -15.10 -17.72 -38.81
N GLU A 80 -15.69 -16.83 -38.04
CA GLU A 80 -14.95 -15.89 -37.21
C GLU A 80 -14.12 -16.63 -36.17
N SER A 81 -12.87 -16.25 -36.04
CA SER A 81 -11.93 -16.81 -35.08
C SER A 81 -11.19 -15.68 -34.39
N TYR A 82 -11.06 -15.76 -33.09
CA TYR A 82 -10.40 -14.77 -32.29
C TYR A 82 -9.00 -15.22 -31.88
N LYS A 83 -8.05 -14.29 -31.87
CA LYS A 83 -6.65 -14.53 -31.54
C LYS A 83 -6.12 -13.42 -30.67
N ILE A 84 -5.27 -13.77 -29.72
CA ILE A 84 -4.45 -12.80 -28.98
C ILE A 84 -3.34 -12.29 -29.93
N PRO A 85 -3.02 -10.98 -29.92
CA PRO A 85 -1.90 -10.43 -30.70
C PRO A 85 -0.59 -11.16 -30.39
N ASN A 86 0.35 -11.16 -31.34
CA ASN A 86 1.66 -11.77 -31.14
C ASN A 86 2.43 -11.03 -30.02
N TYR A 87 3.24 -11.79 -29.28
CA TYR A 87 4.08 -11.26 -28.19
C TYR A 87 5.08 -10.17 -28.62
N GLU A 88 5.42 -10.12 -29.91
CA GLU A 88 6.44 -9.22 -30.48
C GLU A 88 5.87 -7.91 -31.05
N LEU A 89 4.53 -7.78 -31.13
CA LEU A 89 3.95 -6.54 -31.64
C LEU A 89 4.10 -5.43 -30.60
N PRO A 90 4.61 -4.26 -31.01
CA PRO A 90 4.67 -3.10 -30.13
C PRO A 90 3.25 -2.71 -29.67
N LEU A 91 3.15 -2.23 -28.45
CA LEU A 91 1.92 -1.66 -27.92
C LEU A 91 1.43 -0.56 -28.87
N LEU A 92 0.19 -0.62 -29.29
CA LEU A 92 -0.41 0.31 -30.25
C LEU A 92 -0.36 1.79 -29.81
N LEU A 93 -0.20 2.05 -28.51
CA LEU A 93 -0.06 3.38 -27.92
C LEU A 93 0.98 3.34 -26.79
N ASP A 94 2.26 3.53 -27.13
CA ASP A 94 3.28 3.83 -26.12
C ASP A 94 3.53 5.34 -26.05
N ASP A 95 2.56 6.06 -25.49
CA ASP A 95 2.65 7.50 -25.21
C ASP A 95 3.22 7.81 -23.82
N GLY A 96 3.72 6.82 -23.12
CA GLY A 96 4.25 6.96 -21.78
C GLY A 96 3.22 7.04 -20.68
N LYS A 97 1.93 6.87 -20.97
CA LYS A 97 0.83 6.95 -19.99
C LYS A 97 0.20 5.59 -19.71
N ASP A 98 -0.41 5.47 -18.55
CA ASP A 98 -1.14 4.27 -18.11
C ASP A 98 -2.45 4.11 -18.88
N TRP A 99 -3.09 2.96 -18.75
CA TRP A 99 -4.34 2.63 -19.42
C TRP A 99 -5.55 2.65 -18.48
N TYR A 100 -5.35 2.52 -17.19
CA TYR A 100 -6.39 2.34 -16.18
C TYR A 100 -6.32 3.43 -15.12
N CYS A 101 -7.48 3.87 -14.64
CA CYS A 101 -7.59 4.88 -13.60
C CYS A 101 -6.85 4.46 -12.33
N ILE A 102 -5.98 5.33 -11.80
CA ILE A 102 -5.21 5.03 -10.57
C ILE A 102 -6.11 4.88 -9.33
N ASP A 103 -7.31 5.44 -9.33
CA ASP A 103 -8.19 5.46 -8.17
C ASP A 103 -9.21 4.32 -8.14
N CYS A 104 -9.88 4.02 -9.27
CA CYS A 104 -10.87 2.94 -9.36
C CYS A 104 -10.34 1.70 -10.09
N HIS A 105 -9.16 1.77 -10.69
CA HIS A 105 -8.47 0.69 -11.42
C HIS A 105 -9.17 0.21 -12.69
N LEU A 106 -10.18 0.93 -13.16
CA LEU A 106 -10.99 0.58 -14.34
C LEU A 106 -10.55 1.35 -15.58
N ALA A 107 -10.95 0.84 -16.73
CA ALA A 107 -10.83 1.47 -18.04
C ALA A 107 -11.88 2.60 -18.23
N GLY A 108 -11.92 3.20 -19.41
CA GLY A 108 -12.94 4.17 -19.80
C GLY A 108 -12.38 5.55 -20.17
N ASP A 109 -13.16 6.58 -19.93
CA ASP A 109 -12.80 7.97 -20.28
C ASP A 109 -11.88 8.57 -19.20
N VAL A 110 -10.61 8.24 -19.29
CA VAL A 110 -9.56 8.66 -18.34
C VAL A 110 -8.81 9.88 -18.85
N ILE A 111 -8.40 10.74 -17.93
CA ILE A 111 -7.60 11.94 -18.16
C ILE A 111 -6.15 11.67 -17.76
N GLU A 112 -5.21 12.19 -18.54
CA GLU A 112 -3.78 12.08 -18.28
C GLU A 112 -3.32 13.04 -17.18
N CYS A 113 -2.58 12.53 -16.22
CA CYS A 113 -1.89 13.38 -15.27
C CYS A 113 -0.82 14.22 -15.99
N ARG A 114 -0.81 15.54 -15.75
CA ARG A 114 0.14 16.48 -16.36
C ARG A 114 1.60 16.15 -16.01
N VAL A 115 1.84 15.57 -14.83
CA VAL A 115 3.19 15.40 -14.27
C VAL A 115 3.71 13.98 -14.38
N CYS A 116 2.86 12.95 -14.23
CA CYS A 116 3.32 11.57 -14.22
C CYS A 116 2.63 10.69 -15.27
N PHE A 117 3.00 9.43 -15.33
CA PHE A 117 2.44 8.47 -16.29
C PHE A 117 0.99 8.06 -15.99
N ARG A 118 0.45 8.34 -14.80
CA ARG A 118 -0.87 7.87 -14.36
C ARG A 118 -2.00 8.60 -15.05
N VAL A 119 -3.12 7.91 -15.14
CA VAL A 119 -4.39 8.45 -15.65
C VAL A 119 -5.47 8.31 -14.58
N TYR A 120 -6.55 9.08 -14.70
CA TYR A 120 -7.63 9.08 -13.72
C TYR A 120 -8.96 9.53 -14.36
N HIS A 121 -10.09 9.07 -13.82
CA HIS A 121 -11.39 9.62 -14.16
C HIS A 121 -11.62 10.95 -13.43
N MET A 122 -12.28 11.89 -14.08
CA MET A 122 -12.63 13.17 -13.46
C MET A 122 -13.48 12.98 -12.21
N GLU A 123 -14.43 12.06 -12.25
CA GLU A 123 -15.28 11.73 -11.09
C GLU A 123 -14.47 11.18 -9.91
N CYS A 124 -13.47 10.34 -10.16
CA CYS A 124 -12.59 9.82 -9.12
C CYS A 124 -11.76 10.95 -8.48
N ALA A 125 -11.23 11.87 -9.31
CA ALA A 125 -10.50 13.03 -8.84
C ALA A 125 -11.39 13.94 -7.98
N ASN A 126 -12.62 14.22 -8.40
CA ASN A 126 -13.58 15.05 -7.67
C ASN A 126 -13.96 14.42 -6.32
N LYS A 127 -14.17 13.09 -6.27
CA LYS A 127 -14.40 12.38 -4.99
C LYS A 127 -13.22 12.56 -4.03
N LYS A 128 -11.99 12.43 -4.51
CA LYS A 128 -10.77 12.63 -3.71
C LYS A 128 -10.60 14.08 -3.27
N GLN A 129 -10.84 15.05 -4.15
CA GLN A 129 -10.81 16.48 -3.82
C GLN A 129 -11.75 16.80 -2.66
N ASN A 130 -12.98 16.30 -2.68
CA ASN A 130 -13.95 16.51 -1.61
C ASN A 130 -13.48 15.97 -0.25
N ILE A 131 -12.74 14.86 -0.25
CA ILE A 131 -12.12 14.30 0.96
C ILE A 131 -11.02 15.22 1.48
N TYR A 132 -10.16 15.75 0.62
CA TYR A 132 -9.10 16.69 1.00
C TYR A 132 -9.67 17.98 1.58
N ILE A 133 -10.70 18.57 0.95
CA ILE A 133 -11.35 19.79 1.43
C ILE A 133 -11.98 19.57 2.80
N ARG A 134 -12.70 18.46 3.02
CA ARG A 134 -13.30 18.14 4.31
C ARG A 134 -12.28 17.95 5.42
N ASN A 135 -11.14 17.37 5.13
CA ASN A 135 -10.06 17.14 6.10
C ASN A 135 -9.25 18.42 6.37
N GLY A 136 -9.19 19.37 5.41
CA GLY A 136 -8.50 20.66 5.57
C GLY A 136 -9.30 21.73 6.31
N THR A 137 -10.63 21.63 6.34
CA THR A 137 -11.52 22.60 7.02
C THR A 137 -11.86 22.23 8.47
N VAL A 138 -11.54 21.01 8.89
CA VAL A 138 -11.69 20.55 10.27
C VAL A 138 -10.30 20.41 10.87
N GLY A 139 -9.91 21.33 11.75
CA GLY A 139 -8.65 21.22 12.49
C GLY A 139 -8.48 19.82 13.04
N SER A 140 -7.42 19.18 12.63
CA SER A 140 -6.77 17.95 13.15
C SER A 140 -7.65 16.98 13.97
N LYS A 141 -8.78 16.55 13.46
CA LYS A 141 -9.37 15.28 13.83
C LYS A 141 -8.88 14.24 12.85
N GLU A 142 -8.09 13.30 13.33
CA GLU A 142 -7.80 12.06 12.61
C GLU A 142 -9.14 11.40 12.29
N VAL A 143 -9.62 11.58 11.07
CA VAL A 143 -10.72 10.77 10.53
C VAL A 143 -10.06 9.48 10.08
N SER A 144 -10.23 8.43 10.86
CA SER A 144 -10.15 7.07 10.35
C SER A 144 -11.07 7.02 9.15
N ILE A 145 -10.50 6.91 7.95
CA ILE A 145 -11.26 6.70 6.72
C ILE A 145 -11.85 5.30 6.85
N ASP A 146 -13.12 5.25 7.20
CA ASP A 146 -13.89 4.00 7.19
C ASP A 146 -14.12 3.63 5.72
N LEU A 147 -13.29 2.72 5.21
CA LEU A 147 -13.35 2.23 3.84
C LEU A 147 -14.58 1.34 3.55
N LYS A 148 -15.43 1.11 4.55
CA LYS A 148 -16.64 0.28 4.42
C LYS A 148 -17.82 0.96 3.72
N GLY A 149 -17.73 2.24 3.37
CA GLY A 149 -18.85 3.03 2.82
C GLY A 149 -18.84 3.27 1.32
N ILE A 150 -18.03 2.60 0.50
CA ILE A 150 -17.92 2.91 -0.94
C ILE A 150 -18.84 2.05 -1.83
N ASN A 151 -19.51 1.04 -1.28
CA ASN A 151 -20.30 0.09 -2.11
C ASN A 151 -21.79 0.37 -2.24
N ASP A 152 -22.32 1.45 -1.69
CA ASP A 152 -23.77 1.72 -1.84
C ASP A 152 -24.05 3.05 -2.54
N VAL A 153 -24.92 2.93 -3.55
CA VAL A 153 -25.68 3.94 -4.29
C VAL A 153 -25.09 4.42 -5.61
N ILE A 154 -25.45 3.67 -6.65
CA ILE A 154 -25.66 4.21 -8.00
C ILE A 154 -27.14 4.59 -8.08
N ASP A 155 -27.44 5.87 -8.12
CA ASP A 155 -28.71 6.35 -8.63
C ASP A 155 -28.45 7.44 -9.67
N ILE A 156 -29.02 7.20 -10.85
CA ILE A 156 -28.85 7.98 -12.07
C ILE A 156 -29.96 9.01 -12.13
N THR A 157 -29.66 10.30 -12.18
CA THR A 157 -30.52 11.27 -12.84
C THR A 157 -29.70 12.25 -13.67
N ASN A 158 -30.06 12.32 -14.93
CA ASN A 158 -29.60 13.28 -15.95
C ASN A 158 -29.89 14.71 -15.54
N ASP A 159 -28.98 15.65 -15.91
CA ASP A 159 -29.41 16.80 -16.69
C ASP A 159 -28.20 17.52 -17.35
N ASN A 160 -28.47 17.99 -18.55
CA ASN A 160 -27.60 18.65 -19.51
C ASN A 160 -27.20 20.05 -19.07
N ASP A 161 -25.98 20.50 -19.44
CA ASP A 161 -25.75 21.67 -20.28
C ASP A 161 -24.26 21.95 -20.50
N ALA A 162 -23.88 22.11 -21.76
CA ALA A 162 -22.59 22.65 -22.24
C ALA A 162 -22.81 24.09 -22.71
N PRO A 163 -21.87 24.85 -23.28
CA PRO A 163 -20.41 24.73 -23.49
C PRO A 163 -19.60 26.02 -23.18
N VAL A 164 -18.29 26.06 -23.37
CA VAL A 164 -17.57 27.02 -24.24
C VAL A 164 -16.03 26.88 -24.18
N ASN A 165 -15.45 26.83 -25.36
CA ASN A 165 -14.09 26.87 -25.83
C ASN A 165 -13.14 27.91 -25.21
N ASN A 166 -11.83 27.58 -25.10
CA ASN A 166 -10.79 28.32 -25.85
C ASN A 166 -9.41 27.66 -25.86
N ASN A 167 -8.91 27.49 -27.06
CA ASN A 167 -7.56 27.02 -27.44
C ASN A 167 -6.48 28.04 -27.10
N LYS A 168 -5.30 27.54 -26.66
CA LYS A 168 -4.01 28.05 -27.15
C LYS A 168 -2.93 26.97 -27.08
N HIS A 169 -2.43 26.59 -28.27
CA HIS A 169 -1.25 25.77 -28.48
C HIS A 169 0.02 26.52 -28.10
N ASN A 170 0.91 25.86 -27.36
CA ASN A 170 2.34 26.11 -27.44
C ASN A 170 3.06 24.77 -27.63
N LYS A 171 3.74 24.67 -28.79
CA LYS A 171 4.68 23.61 -29.13
C LYS A 171 5.91 23.74 -28.22
N VAL A 172 6.32 22.64 -27.62
CA VAL A 172 7.65 22.45 -27.06
C VAL A 172 8.27 21.21 -27.68
N ASP A 173 9.51 21.38 -28.13
CA ASP A 173 10.30 20.42 -28.88
C ASP A 173 10.54 19.12 -28.12
N LYS A 174 10.44 18.00 -28.88
CA LYS A 174 10.77 16.66 -28.42
C LYS A 174 12.30 16.47 -28.48
N GLN A 175 12.92 16.32 -27.32
CA GLN A 175 14.17 15.60 -27.18
C GLN A 175 13.90 14.28 -26.45
N SER A 176 14.33 13.21 -27.10
CA SER A 176 14.29 11.83 -26.63
C SER A 176 15.29 11.63 -25.50
N ASP A 177 14.81 11.27 -24.31
CA ASP A 177 15.60 10.48 -23.36
C ASP A 177 14.64 9.54 -22.60
N ASN A 178 14.77 8.27 -22.90
CA ASN A 178 14.11 7.17 -22.23
C ASN A 178 14.71 6.94 -20.86
N GLU A 179 13.83 6.66 -19.88
CA GLU A 179 14.06 6.36 -18.48
C GLU A 179 14.00 7.55 -17.51
N THR A 180 12.88 8.26 -17.50
CA THR A 180 12.53 9.09 -16.36
C THR A 180 11.76 8.25 -15.35
N SER A 181 12.44 7.75 -14.34
CA SER A 181 11.86 6.99 -13.23
C SER A 181 10.79 7.83 -12.52
N ALA A 182 9.77 7.19 -11.94
CA ALA A 182 8.71 7.84 -11.14
C ALA A 182 9.28 8.79 -10.06
N THR A 183 10.49 8.53 -9.59
CA THR A 183 11.24 9.34 -8.62
C THR A 183 11.52 10.76 -9.16
N ASN A 184 11.80 10.91 -10.47
CA ASN A 184 12.07 12.22 -11.06
C ASN A 184 10.83 13.11 -11.12
N TYR A 185 9.63 12.54 -11.32
CA TYR A 185 8.38 13.31 -11.33
C TYR A 185 8.02 13.85 -9.94
N ILE A 186 8.23 13.03 -8.90
CA ILE A 186 7.99 13.44 -7.52
C ILE A 186 8.95 14.57 -7.13
N SER A 187 10.22 14.48 -7.51
CA SER A 187 11.21 15.55 -7.27
C SER A 187 10.84 16.88 -7.94
N LEU A 188 10.18 16.84 -9.11
CA LEU A 188 9.69 18.04 -9.78
C LEU A 188 8.54 18.70 -9.01
N LEU A 189 7.56 17.91 -8.55
CA LEU A 189 6.44 18.41 -7.74
C LEU A 189 6.91 19.01 -6.42
N MET A 190 7.96 18.43 -5.83
CA MET A 190 8.50 18.89 -4.54
C MET A 190 9.36 20.17 -4.65
N ARG A 191 9.69 20.63 -5.86
CA ARG A 191 10.45 21.89 -6.09
C ARG A 191 9.57 23.14 -6.11
N GLU A 192 8.27 23.00 -6.37
CA GLU A 192 7.34 24.14 -6.37
C GLU A 192 7.00 24.55 -4.92
N GLU A 193 7.54 25.67 -4.46
CA GLU A 193 7.25 26.22 -3.13
C GLU A 193 5.84 26.85 -3.10
N ASN A 194 5.05 26.55 -2.04
CA ASN A 194 3.78 27.20 -1.68
C ASN A 194 2.50 26.87 -2.46
N GLN A 195 2.31 25.65 -2.94
CA GLN A 195 0.99 25.25 -3.44
C GLN A 195 0.27 24.33 -2.42
N THR A 196 -0.71 24.90 -1.71
CA THR A 196 -1.51 24.19 -0.70
C THR A 196 -2.86 23.69 -1.22
N GLU A 197 -3.19 23.94 -2.50
CA GLU A 197 -4.47 23.61 -3.09
C GLU A 197 -4.40 22.36 -3.97
N TYR A 198 -5.50 21.61 -3.96
CA TYR A 198 -5.71 20.46 -4.83
C TYR A 198 -5.74 20.93 -6.30
N ASP A 199 -5.01 20.24 -7.16
CA ASP A 199 -4.89 20.56 -8.58
C ASP A 199 -5.62 19.48 -9.42
N SER A 200 -6.70 19.85 -10.07
CA SER A 200 -7.52 18.93 -10.88
C SER A 200 -6.81 18.41 -12.14
N SER A 201 -5.67 18.99 -12.53
CA SER A 201 -4.83 18.49 -13.63
C SER A 201 -3.86 17.38 -13.20
N LEU A 202 -3.83 17.03 -11.91
CA LEU A 202 -2.98 16.03 -11.33
C LEU A 202 -3.79 14.82 -10.84
N CYS A 203 -3.22 13.61 -10.97
CA CYS A 203 -3.80 12.44 -10.33
C CYS A 203 -3.72 12.52 -8.80
N SER A 204 -4.49 11.69 -8.10
CA SER A 204 -4.55 11.65 -6.64
C SER A 204 -3.18 11.47 -5.98
N ILE A 205 -2.31 10.64 -6.54
CA ILE A 205 -0.95 10.42 -6.03
C ILE A 205 -0.08 11.68 -6.18
N CYS A 206 -0.15 12.37 -7.33
CA CYS A 206 0.61 13.59 -7.52
C CYS A 206 0.10 14.73 -6.61
N ASN A 207 -1.21 14.83 -6.41
CA ASN A 207 -1.79 15.75 -5.43
C ASN A 207 -1.33 15.41 -4.01
N MET A 208 -1.32 14.14 -3.62
CA MET A 208 -0.77 13.69 -2.35
C MET A 208 0.69 14.13 -2.19
N CYS A 209 1.53 13.92 -3.21
CA CYS A 209 2.93 14.33 -3.18
C CYS A 209 3.11 15.84 -3.06
N LYS A 210 2.20 16.62 -3.66
CA LYS A 210 2.20 18.08 -3.60
C LYS A 210 1.78 18.62 -2.23
N LEU A 211 0.78 17.98 -1.61
CA LEU A 211 0.14 18.45 -0.38
C LEU A 211 0.80 17.96 0.91
N GLU A 212 1.52 16.84 0.87
CA GLU A 212 2.19 16.32 2.07
C GLU A 212 3.40 17.19 2.43
N PRO A 213 3.57 17.54 3.73
CA PRO A 213 4.69 18.36 4.18
C PRO A 213 6.02 17.64 3.93
N ARG A 214 7.00 18.39 3.50
CA ARG A 214 8.37 17.89 3.26
C ARG A 214 9.03 17.57 4.59
N SER A 215 9.52 16.36 4.75
CA SER A 215 10.37 15.99 5.86
C SER A 215 11.84 16.16 5.47
N ASN A 216 12.58 16.94 6.25
CA ASN A 216 14.02 17.11 6.06
C ASN A 216 14.78 15.95 6.73
N ILE A 217 14.62 14.74 6.19
CA ILE A 217 15.30 13.53 6.68
C ILE A 217 16.49 13.25 5.76
N ASP A 218 17.63 12.93 6.34
CA ASP A 218 18.79 12.48 5.56
C ASP A 218 18.43 11.27 4.70
N LYS A 219 18.86 11.28 3.45
CA LYS A 219 18.52 10.26 2.44
C LYS A 219 18.95 8.85 2.86
N GLU A 220 20.11 8.72 3.47
CA GLU A 220 20.60 7.41 3.95
C GLU A 220 19.76 6.90 5.10
N GLU A 221 19.52 7.77 6.07
CA GLU A 221 18.68 7.45 7.23
C GLU A 221 17.24 7.14 6.79
N LEU A 222 16.67 7.92 5.87
CA LEU A 222 15.34 7.66 5.33
C LEU A 222 15.23 6.24 4.75
N ASN A 223 16.12 5.87 3.84
CA ASN A 223 16.10 4.55 3.21
C ASN A 223 16.34 3.41 4.22
N TYR A 224 17.19 3.67 5.22
CA TYR A 224 17.37 2.72 6.32
C TYR A 224 16.06 2.50 7.10
N LEU A 225 15.37 3.58 7.48
CA LEU A 225 14.10 3.48 8.21
C LEU A 225 12.98 2.87 7.35
N LEU A 226 12.93 3.19 6.06
CA LEU A 226 12.00 2.58 5.12
C LEU A 226 12.21 1.07 4.94
N SER A 227 13.42 0.54 5.21
CA SER A 227 13.65 -0.89 5.20
C SER A 227 12.84 -1.64 6.26
N PHE A 228 12.57 -1.01 7.41
CA PHE A 228 11.68 -1.58 8.43
C PHE A 228 10.21 -1.57 7.99
N VAL A 229 9.77 -0.47 7.37
CA VAL A 229 8.41 -0.39 6.78
C VAL A 229 8.25 -1.51 5.76
N HIS A 230 9.17 -1.61 4.81
CA HIS A 230 9.15 -2.66 3.78
C HIS A 230 9.12 -4.07 4.39
N THR A 231 9.93 -4.32 5.43
CA THR A 231 9.97 -5.63 6.10
C THR A 231 8.62 -6.01 6.71
N ARG A 232 7.85 -5.04 7.19
CA ARG A 232 6.51 -5.27 7.72
C ARG A 232 5.50 -5.50 6.59
N ILE A 233 5.44 -4.60 5.61
CA ILE A 233 4.40 -4.65 4.58
C ILE A 233 4.55 -5.80 3.59
N LYS A 234 5.77 -6.30 3.36
CA LYS A 234 6.02 -7.44 2.46
C LYS A 234 5.40 -8.76 2.94
N ALA A 235 4.95 -8.83 4.18
CA ALA A 235 4.27 -10.02 4.71
C ALA A 235 2.85 -10.19 4.15
N TRP A 236 2.24 -9.13 3.63
CA TRP A 236 0.85 -9.13 3.15
C TRP A 236 0.67 -9.69 1.76
N LEU A 237 1.66 -9.56 0.88
CA LEU A 237 1.57 -9.94 -0.52
C LEU A 237 2.75 -10.80 -0.96
N PRO A 238 2.59 -11.66 -1.96
CA PRO A 238 3.71 -12.29 -2.64
C PRO A 238 4.71 -11.27 -3.17
N ALA A 239 5.95 -11.68 -3.33
CA ALA A 239 7.03 -10.81 -3.81
C ALA A 239 6.76 -10.30 -5.23
N SER A 240 6.14 -11.10 -6.07
CA SER A 240 5.67 -10.74 -7.41
C SER A 240 4.16 -10.54 -7.42
N ILE A 241 3.68 -9.54 -8.17
CA ILE A 241 2.24 -9.27 -8.33
C ILE A 241 1.53 -10.41 -9.06
N THR A 242 2.23 -11.13 -9.92
CA THR A 242 1.66 -12.23 -10.71
C THR A 242 1.50 -13.53 -9.92
N ASP A 243 2.06 -13.59 -8.71
CA ASP A 243 1.87 -14.72 -7.84
C ASP A 243 0.53 -14.58 -7.10
N SER A 244 -0.22 -15.68 -7.05
CA SER A 244 -1.50 -15.73 -6.36
C SER A 244 -1.34 -16.30 -4.96
N MET A 245 -2.14 -15.80 -4.02
CA MET A 245 -2.31 -16.39 -2.68
C MET A 245 -3.17 -17.65 -2.74
N SER A 246 -3.98 -17.81 -3.78
CA SER A 246 -4.78 -19.02 -4.00
C SER A 246 -3.89 -20.21 -4.38
N MET A 247 -4.18 -21.37 -3.82
CA MET A 247 -3.45 -22.61 -4.11
C MET A 247 -3.96 -23.34 -5.37
N GLU A 248 -4.83 -22.72 -6.16
CA GLU A 248 -5.34 -23.33 -7.37
C GLU A 248 -4.22 -23.54 -8.40
N PRO A 249 -4.07 -24.76 -8.97
CA PRO A 249 -3.04 -24.99 -9.97
C PRO A 249 -3.31 -24.12 -11.19
N LYS A 250 -2.31 -23.35 -11.61
CA LYS A 250 -2.37 -22.55 -12.85
C LYS A 250 -2.52 -23.50 -14.05
N PRO A 251 -3.33 -23.15 -15.07
CA PRO A 251 -3.39 -23.90 -16.31
C PRO A 251 -2.01 -24.02 -16.98
N GLU A 252 -1.72 -25.11 -17.70
CA GLU A 252 -0.43 -25.33 -18.35
C GLU A 252 -0.03 -24.22 -19.33
N TRP A 253 -1.01 -23.58 -19.96
CA TRP A 253 -0.75 -22.46 -20.88
C TRP A 253 -0.41 -21.14 -20.15
N MET A 254 -0.63 -21.05 -18.84
CA MET A 254 -0.24 -19.89 -18.02
C MET A 254 1.22 -20.03 -17.56
N ASN A 255 2.14 -20.08 -18.53
CA ASN A 255 3.57 -20.14 -18.29
C ASN A 255 4.20 -18.74 -18.17
N ASP A 256 5.49 -18.67 -17.88
CA ASP A 256 6.21 -17.42 -17.69
C ASP A 256 6.16 -16.49 -18.90
N VAL A 257 6.12 -17.04 -20.12
CA VAL A 257 6.02 -16.24 -21.36
C VAL A 257 4.67 -15.53 -21.41
N GLU A 258 3.59 -16.25 -21.12
CA GLU A 258 2.24 -15.69 -21.06
C GLU A 258 2.13 -14.64 -19.94
N ILE A 259 2.64 -14.94 -18.76
CA ILE A 259 2.63 -14.03 -17.62
C ILE A 259 3.40 -12.75 -17.95
N ASN A 260 4.61 -12.85 -18.48
CA ASN A 260 5.43 -11.69 -18.86
C ASN A 260 4.78 -10.86 -19.96
N TRP A 261 4.10 -11.50 -20.91
CA TRP A 261 3.33 -10.79 -21.93
C TRP A 261 2.15 -10.03 -21.30
N ARG A 262 1.37 -10.66 -20.40
CA ARG A 262 0.27 -10.00 -19.70
C ARG A 262 0.75 -8.81 -18.87
N VAL A 263 1.85 -8.95 -18.17
CA VAL A 263 2.47 -7.85 -17.41
C VAL A 263 2.73 -6.64 -18.31
N LYS A 264 3.31 -6.85 -19.50
CA LYS A 264 3.56 -5.79 -20.49
C LYS A 264 2.29 -5.17 -21.05
N GLN A 265 1.20 -5.95 -21.16
CA GLN A 265 -0.09 -5.45 -21.65
C GLN A 265 -0.92 -4.75 -20.59
N LEU A 266 -0.75 -5.10 -19.32
CA LEU A 266 -1.59 -4.62 -18.22
C LEU A 266 -0.95 -3.49 -17.42
N PHE A 267 0.37 -3.45 -17.30
CA PHE A 267 1.07 -2.50 -16.45
C PHE A 267 1.98 -1.59 -17.25
N ARG A 268 1.83 -0.29 -17.08
CA ARG A 268 2.83 0.67 -17.52
C ARG A 268 4.08 0.59 -16.64
N THR A 269 3.88 0.47 -15.34
CA THR A 269 4.95 0.36 -14.35
C THR A 269 4.72 -0.87 -13.48
N PRO A 270 5.41 -1.99 -13.72
CA PRO A 270 5.26 -3.22 -12.94
C PRO A 270 5.92 -3.07 -11.56
N MET A 271 5.29 -2.30 -10.67
CA MET A 271 5.74 -2.10 -9.29
C MET A 271 5.39 -3.31 -8.44
N ASN A 272 6.34 -3.80 -7.65
CA ASN A 272 6.19 -4.91 -6.71
C ASN A 272 7.15 -4.76 -5.52
N MET A 273 7.09 -5.68 -4.55
CA MET A 273 7.92 -5.63 -3.34
C MET A 273 9.43 -5.71 -3.65
N ILE A 274 9.83 -6.45 -4.68
CA ILE A 274 11.23 -6.57 -5.10
C ILE A 274 11.76 -5.23 -5.63
N VAL A 275 10.93 -4.53 -6.42
CA VAL A 275 11.30 -3.21 -6.96
C VAL A 275 11.48 -2.21 -5.83
N ILE A 276 10.57 -2.17 -4.84
CA ILE A 276 10.70 -1.29 -3.66
C ILE A 276 11.98 -1.64 -2.88
N GLU A 277 12.24 -2.93 -2.64
CA GLU A 277 13.45 -3.37 -1.94
C GLU A 277 14.73 -2.89 -2.62
N ASN A 278 14.80 -3.00 -3.95
CA ASN A 278 15.92 -2.54 -4.74
C ASN A 278 16.08 -1.00 -4.67
N LYS A 279 14.97 -0.26 -4.74
CA LYS A 279 14.99 1.21 -4.58
C LYS A 279 15.52 1.63 -3.20
N ILE A 280 15.14 0.93 -2.13
CA ILE A 280 15.66 1.14 -0.77
C ILE A 280 17.17 0.86 -0.74
N LYS A 281 17.60 -0.30 -1.24
CA LYS A 281 19.03 -0.70 -1.26
C LYS A 281 19.89 0.30 -2.04
N GLN A 282 19.35 0.85 -3.12
CA GLN A 282 20.01 1.87 -3.94
C GLN A 282 19.81 3.30 -3.40
N LYS A 283 19.15 3.46 -2.24
CA LYS A 283 18.88 4.75 -1.60
C LYS A 283 18.18 5.74 -2.53
N GLN A 284 17.19 5.28 -3.28
CA GLN A 284 16.49 6.10 -4.27
C GLN A 284 15.39 6.98 -3.67
N TYR A 285 14.90 6.67 -2.47
CA TYR A 285 13.87 7.50 -1.83
C TYR A 285 14.47 8.73 -1.17
N GLU A 286 13.94 9.89 -1.55
CA GLU A 286 14.29 11.21 -0.99
C GLU A 286 13.20 11.74 -0.06
N TYR A 287 11.97 11.22 -0.20
CA TYR A 287 10.79 11.65 0.58
C TYR A 287 9.94 10.45 0.98
N LEU A 288 9.30 10.54 2.14
CA LEU A 288 8.35 9.51 2.63
C LEU A 288 7.21 9.29 1.64
N VAL A 289 6.69 10.37 1.08
CA VAL A 289 5.59 10.32 0.12
C VAL A 289 5.95 9.59 -1.18
N ALA A 290 7.22 9.59 -1.58
CA ALA A 290 7.68 8.83 -2.75
C ALA A 290 7.56 7.31 -2.52
N PHE A 291 7.92 6.85 -1.34
CA PHE A 291 7.72 5.46 -0.94
C PHE A 291 6.23 5.09 -0.91
N LYS A 292 5.40 5.94 -0.29
CA LYS A 292 3.94 5.74 -0.25
C LYS A 292 3.32 5.67 -1.64
N ALA A 293 3.78 6.50 -2.58
CA ALA A 293 3.34 6.48 -3.98
C ALA A 293 3.65 5.14 -4.68
N ASP A 294 4.80 4.54 -4.40
CA ASP A 294 5.15 3.22 -4.93
C ASP A 294 4.29 2.10 -4.31
N VAL A 295 4.02 2.16 -3.01
CA VAL A 295 3.12 1.20 -2.34
C VAL A 295 1.69 1.29 -2.89
N LEU A 296 1.18 2.50 -3.14
CA LEU A 296 -0.11 2.70 -3.83
C LEU A 296 -0.10 2.16 -5.27
N THR A 297 1.04 2.22 -5.96
CA THR A 297 1.19 1.64 -7.29
C THR A 297 1.16 0.12 -7.25
N ILE A 298 1.68 -0.51 -6.18
CA ILE A 298 1.51 -1.97 -5.97
C ILE A 298 0.02 -2.31 -5.87
N GLN A 299 -0.75 -1.60 -5.05
CA GLN A 299 -2.19 -1.86 -4.94
C GLN A 299 -2.91 -1.71 -6.29
N HIS A 300 -2.58 -0.66 -7.05
CA HIS A 300 -3.12 -0.47 -8.39
C HIS A 300 -2.83 -1.67 -9.30
N ASN A 301 -1.60 -2.16 -9.32
CA ASN A 301 -1.21 -3.31 -10.12
C ASN A 301 -1.88 -4.61 -9.65
N VAL A 302 -2.05 -4.79 -8.33
CA VAL A 302 -2.81 -5.91 -7.75
C VAL A 302 -4.27 -5.88 -8.22
N ALA A 303 -4.91 -4.71 -8.17
CA ALA A 303 -6.29 -4.55 -8.65
C ALA A 303 -6.44 -4.87 -10.14
N ILE A 304 -5.49 -4.44 -10.97
CA ILE A 304 -5.49 -4.71 -12.41
C ILE A 304 -5.33 -6.22 -12.69
N TYR A 305 -4.41 -6.90 -12.03
CA TYR A 305 -4.10 -8.31 -12.32
C TYR A 305 -5.09 -9.28 -11.67
N HIS A 306 -5.33 -9.12 -10.38
CA HIS A 306 -6.16 -10.04 -9.61
C HIS A 306 -7.64 -9.62 -9.58
N GLY A 307 -7.93 -8.32 -9.72
CA GLY A 307 -9.26 -7.73 -9.55
C GLY A 307 -9.50 -7.27 -8.11
N ILE A 308 -10.41 -6.31 -7.95
CA ILE A 308 -10.75 -5.70 -6.65
C ILE A 308 -11.49 -6.65 -5.69
N GLU A 309 -12.08 -7.73 -6.20
CA GLU A 309 -12.76 -8.77 -5.40
C GLU A 309 -11.80 -9.89 -4.95
N SER A 310 -10.50 -9.79 -5.27
CA SER A 310 -9.52 -10.84 -4.96
C SER A 310 -9.00 -10.76 -3.53
N GLN A 311 -8.49 -11.89 -3.02
CA GLN A 311 -7.82 -11.95 -1.73
C GLN A 311 -6.55 -11.09 -1.72
N GLU A 312 -5.84 -11.05 -2.85
CA GLU A 312 -4.65 -10.22 -3.05
C GLU A 312 -4.97 -8.73 -2.92
N TYR A 313 -6.12 -8.28 -3.44
CA TYR A 313 -6.54 -6.89 -3.27
C TYR A 313 -6.89 -6.58 -1.82
N GLY A 314 -7.66 -7.44 -1.15
CA GLY A 314 -7.92 -7.31 0.29
C GLY A 314 -6.64 -7.28 1.13
N ALA A 315 -5.66 -8.13 0.82
CA ALA A 315 -4.34 -8.10 1.46
C ALA A 315 -3.58 -6.79 1.20
N SER A 316 -3.74 -6.21 -0.01
CA SER A 316 -3.14 -4.92 -0.35
C SER A 316 -3.71 -3.75 0.46
N GLU A 317 -4.96 -3.82 0.90
CA GLU A 317 -5.56 -2.83 1.79
C GLU A 317 -4.92 -2.85 3.18
N TYR A 318 -4.71 -4.04 3.75
CA TYR A 318 -3.96 -4.19 5.01
C TYR A 318 -2.50 -3.75 4.87
N MET A 319 -1.86 -4.06 3.75
CA MET A 319 -0.52 -3.57 3.42
C MET A 319 -0.45 -2.04 3.44
N LEU A 320 -1.43 -1.36 2.85
CA LEU A 320 -1.51 0.11 2.86
C LEU A 320 -1.76 0.67 4.26
N GLU A 321 -2.60 0.01 5.05
CA GLU A 321 -2.86 0.45 6.43
C GLU A 321 -1.60 0.36 7.28
N ASP A 322 -0.87 -0.76 7.22
CA ASP A 322 0.41 -0.92 7.91
C ASP A 322 1.44 0.10 7.41
N CYS A 323 1.51 0.32 6.10
CA CYS A 323 2.38 1.34 5.52
C CYS A 323 2.05 2.73 6.08
N ARG A 324 0.78 3.11 6.06
CA ARG A 324 0.31 4.41 6.58
C ARG A 324 0.66 4.58 8.06
N HIS A 325 0.39 3.56 8.86
CA HIS A 325 0.73 3.57 10.28
C HIS A 325 2.23 3.82 10.51
N ASP A 326 3.09 3.06 9.84
CA ASP A 326 4.54 3.18 10.01
C ASP A 326 5.07 4.54 9.52
N LEU A 327 4.55 5.07 8.41
CA LEU A 327 4.94 6.40 7.94
C LEU A 327 4.53 7.51 8.91
N VAL A 328 3.37 7.38 9.57
CA VAL A 328 2.95 8.31 10.63
C VAL A 328 3.86 8.20 11.85
N GLU A 329 4.19 6.98 12.30
CA GLU A 329 5.15 6.77 13.41
C GLU A 329 6.51 7.41 13.10
N LEU A 330 7.00 7.21 11.88
CA LEU A 330 8.25 7.76 11.40
C LEU A 330 8.21 9.29 11.34
N SER A 331 7.12 9.87 10.87
CA SER A 331 6.91 11.33 10.84
C SER A 331 6.82 11.95 12.23
N ASN A 332 6.29 11.21 13.23
CA ASN A 332 6.19 11.71 14.60
C ASN A 332 7.56 11.76 15.29
N CYS A 333 8.40 10.74 15.15
CA CYS A 333 9.76 10.75 15.68
C CYS A 333 10.64 9.65 15.06
N LEU A 334 11.63 10.04 14.28
CA LEU A 334 12.58 9.14 13.63
C LEU A 334 13.31 8.22 14.63
N ASP A 335 13.77 8.78 15.74
CA ASP A 335 14.52 8.04 16.74
C ASP A 335 13.66 7.04 17.50
N CYS A 336 12.42 7.42 17.85
CA CYS A 336 11.48 6.47 18.46
C CYS A 336 11.16 5.32 17.52
N TYR A 337 10.92 5.61 16.23
CA TYR A 337 10.67 4.59 15.22
C TYR A 337 11.89 3.67 15.04
N LYS A 338 13.10 4.26 14.91
CA LYS A 338 14.36 3.53 14.81
C LYS A 338 14.55 2.60 16.00
N HIS A 339 14.51 3.14 17.22
CA HIS A 339 14.73 2.37 18.45
C HIS A 339 13.72 1.23 18.63
N SER A 340 12.46 1.46 18.21
CA SER A 340 11.41 0.45 18.33
C SER A 340 11.57 -0.72 17.36
N ASN A 341 12.23 -0.50 16.23
CA ASN A 341 12.51 -1.54 15.24
C ASN A 341 13.86 -2.24 15.48
N GLU A 342 14.91 -1.49 15.77
CA GLU A 342 16.25 -2.06 16.06
C GLU A 342 16.26 -2.88 17.36
N LYS A 343 15.64 -2.39 18.42
CA LYS A 343 15.58 -3.02 19.76
C LYS A 343 16.94 -3.56 20.21
N ILE A 344 18.00 -2.75 20.04
CA ILE A 344 19.39 -3.12 20.33
C ILE A 344 19.54 -3.76 21.73
N ASN A 345 18.67 -3.36 22.68
CA ASN A 345 18.59 -3.95 24.00
C ASN A 345 17.17 -3.85 24.55
N ASN A 346 16.91 -4.49 25.70
CA ASN A 346 15.60 -4.51 26.35
C ASN A 346 15.17 -3.16 26.95
N LYS A 347 16.00 -2.13 26.88
CA LYS A 347 15.76 -0.76 27.35
C LYS A 347 15.73 0.25 26.22
N TRP A 348 15.52 -0.21 24.99
CA TRP A 348 15.45 0.61 23.80
C TRP A 348 14.56 1.83 23.94
N PHE A 349 13.44 1.72 24.69
CA PHE A 349 12.52 2.82 24.91
C PHE A 349 13.08 3.93 25.81
N CYS A 350 14.10 3.63 26.62
CA CYS A 350 14.77 4.62 27.46
C CYS A 350 15.83 5.45 26.69
N LEU A 351 16.15 5.07 25.45
CA LEU A 351 17.11 5.82 24.64
C LEU A 351 16.60 7.25 24.39
N PRO A 352 17.46 8.26 24.46
CA PRO A 352 17.10 9.64 24.13
C PRO A 352 16.89 9.80 22.62
N CYS A 353 15.97 10.69 22.26
CA CYS A 353 15.79 11.13 20.88
C CYS A 353 16.56 12.44 20.66
N ARG A 354 16.96 12.72 19.41
CA ARG A 354 17.61 13.99 19.01
C ARG A 354 16.80 15.19 19.47
N VAL A 355 15.48 15.12 19.31
CA VAL A 355 14.54 16.06 19.89
C VAL A 355 13.91 15.40 21.13
N PRO A 356 14.23 15.85 22.35
CA PRO A 356 13.71 15.24 23.57
C PRO A 356 12.18 15.36 23.64
N HIS A 357 11.51 14.25 23.97
CA HIS A 357 10.09 14.25 24.22
C HIS A 357 9.72 14.88 25.55
N LYS A 358 8.60 15.62 25.58
CA LYS A 358 7.96 16.06 26.81
C LYS A 358 7.55 14.84 27.64
N LEU A 359 7.93 14.80 28.91
CA LEU A 359 7.57 13.73 29.85
C LEU A 359 6.38 14.15 30.69
N VAL A 360 5.44 13.24 30.87
CA VAL A 360 4.18 13.51 31.54
C VAL A 360 3.70 12.34 32.40
N TRP A 361 2.83 12.62 33.34
CA TRP A 361 1.93 11.64 33.91
C TRP A 361 0.65 11.62 33.08
N ALA A 362 0.33 10.50 32.48
CA ALA A 362 -0.84 10.34 31.62
C ALA A 362 -1.78 9.28 32.19
N LYS A 363 -3.10 9.52 32.08
CA LYS A 363 -4.13 8.63 32.63
C LYS A 363 -5.09 8.19 31.52
N GLN A 364 -5.11 6.90 31.22
CA GLN A 364 -6.14 6.29 30.43
C GLN A 364 -7.40 5.98 31.25
N LYS A 365 -8.57 6.05 30.64
CA LYS A 365 -9.85 5.75 31.32
C LYS A 365 -9.80 4.36 31.95
N GLY A 366 -10.13 4.27 33.25
CA GLY A 366 -10.09 3.02 34.02
C GLY A 366 -8.72 2.66 34.60
N TYR A 367 -7.65 3.40 34.27
CA TYR A 367 -6.29 3.14 34.77
C TYR A 367 -5.77 4.30 35.65
N PRO A 368 -4.77 4.05 36.51
CA PRO A 368 -4.11 5.11 37.29
C PRO A 368 -3.19 5.95 36.39
N TYR A 369 -2.71 7.09 36.89
CA TYR A 369 -1.67 7.84 36.22
C TYR A 369 -0.39 7.03 36.06
N TRP A 370 0.21 7.14 34.86
CA TRP A 370 1.38 6.37 34.47
C TRP A 370 2.39 7.27 33.75
N PRO A 371 3.72 7.05 33.86
CA PRO A 371 4.69 7.89 33.20
C PRO A 371 4.69 7.62 31.69
N ALA A 372 4.77 8.68 30.88
CA ALA A 372 4.72 8.58 29.44
C ALA A 372 5.57 9.66 28.73
N LYS A 373 5.97 9.36 27.49
CA LYS A 373 6.51 10.33 26.52
C LYS A 373 5.37 10.89 25.68
N VAL A 374 5.35 12.20 25.43
CA VAL A 374 4.44 12.83 24.46
C VAL A 374 5.08 12.74 23.08
N LEU A 375 4.43 12.06 22.14
CA LEU A 375 4.88 11.94 20.74
C LEU A 375 4.38 13.11 19.91
N LYS A 376 3.11 13.52 20.11
CA LYS A 376 2.47 14.63 19.42
C LYS A 376 1.49 15.32 20.35
N GLU A 377 1.42 16.63 20.28
CA GLU A 377 0.48 17.44 21.07
C GLU A 377 -0.35 18.30 20.12
N THR A 378 -1.67 18.31 20.29
CA THR A 378 -2.61 19.20 19.60
C THR A 378 -3.23 20.17 20.61
N GLU A 379 -4.18 21.01 20.18
CA GLU A 379 -4.86 21.94 21.10
C GLU A 379 -5.57 21.18 22.25
N ASP A 380 -6.25 20.07 21.96
CA ASP A 380 -7.11 19.34 22.92
C ASP A 380 -6.51 18.04 23.39
N THR A 381 -5.60 17.43 22.63
CA THR A 381 -5.12 16.06 22.87
C THR A 381 -3.60 15.94 22.91
N CYS A 382 -3.14 14.90 23.59
CA CYS A 382 -1.76 14.45 23.58
C CYS A 382 -1.72 12.99 23.17
N ASP A 383 -0.90 12.70 22.17
CA ASP A 383 -0.53 11.36 21.79
C ASP A 383 0.66 10.93 22.63
N VAL A 384 0.48 9.93 23.45
CA VAL A 384 1.46 9.52 24.45
C VAL A 384 1.83 8.05 24.30
N ARG A 385 3.07 7.72 24.70
CA ARG A 385 3.55 6.35 24.78
C ARG A 385 4.07 6.07 26.19
N PHE A 386 3.49 5.03 26.82
CA PHE A 386 3.72 4.74 28.23
C PHE A 386 5.05 4.01 28.48
N PHE A 387 5.74 4.32 29.56
CA PHE A 387 6.89 3.56 30.04
C PHE A 387 6.46 2.23 30.67
N GLY A 388 7.33 1.24 30.59
CA GLY A 388 7.09 -0.08 31.14
C GLY A 388 6.12 -0.93 30.31
N GLY A 389 6.06 -2.21 30.60
CA GLY A 389 5.13 -3.12 29.92
C GLY A 389 5.40 -3.29 28.44
N LYS A 390 4.37 -3.09 27.64
CA LYS A 390 4.39 -3.23 26.18
C LYS A 390 4.67 -1.92 25.44
N TYR A 391 4.91 -0.82 26.16
CA TYR A 391 5.07 0.54 25.61
C TYR A 391 3.86 0.98 24.78
N GLU A 392 2.66 0.76 25.34
CA GLU A 392 1.39 1.07 24.69
C GLU A 392 1.27 2.56 24.40
N ARG A 393 0.53 2.89 23.32
CA ARG A 393 0.26 4.24 22.87
C ARG A 393 -1.21 4.58 23.09
N SER A 394 -1.50 5.84 23.39
CA SER A 394 -2.88 6.32 23.54
C SER A 394 -2.98 7.82 23.23
N ILE A 395 -4.06 8.20 22.55
CA ILE A 395 -4.42 9.59 22.33
C ILE A 395 -5.36 10.00 23.47
N LEU A 396 -4.94 10.95 24.28
CA LEU A 396 -5.63 11.36 25.51
C LEU A 396 -5.97 12.85 25.48
N GLN A 397 -7.11 13.22 26.01
CA GLN A 397 -7.45 14.62 26.25
C GLN A 397 -6.50 15.23 27.28
N LYS A 398 -6.14 16.52 27.12
CA LYS A 398 -5.18 17.22 28.00
C LYS A 398 -5.57 17.21 29.47
N ILE A 399 -6.87 17.07 29.79
CA ILE A 399 -7.34 16.95 31.20
C ILE A 399 -6.79 15.70 31.91
N TYR A 400 -6.40 14.66 31.15
CA TYR A 400 -5.81 13.42 31.69
C TYR A 400 -4.27 13.45 31.69
N ILE A 401 -3.66 14.61 31.41
CA ILE A 401 -2.22 14.81 31.39
C ILE A 401 -1.80 15.72 32.52
N LYS A 402 -0.80 15.31 33.31
CA LYS A 402 -0.21 16.10 34.39
C LYS A 402 1.31 16.26 34.17
N PRO A 403 1.90 17.39 34.64
CA PRO A 403 3.35 17.59 34.54
C PRO A 403 4.11 16.49 35.28
N ILE A 404 5.19 16.00 34.65
CA ILE A 404 6.06 14.97 35.26
C ILE A 404 6.74 15.40 36.55
N THR A 405 6.83 16.72 36.80
CA THR A 405 7.38 17.29 38.03
C THR A 405 6.50 17.07 39.27
N MET A 406 5.21 16.71 39.11
CA MET A 406 4.34 16.37 40.22
C MET A 406 4.81 15.09 40.90
N LYS A 407 4.78 15.09 42.24
CA LYS A 407 5.15 13.91 43.03
C LYS A 407 4.19 12.74 42.79
N VAL A 408 4.72 11.52 42.81
CA VAL A 408 3.94 10.29 42.62
C VAL A 408 2.71 10.20 43.53
N ASN A 409 2.81 10.69 44.77
CA ASN A 409 1.70 10.68 45.71
C ASN A 409 0.58 11.65 45.28
N ASP A 410 0.91 12.80 44.70
CA ASP A 410 -0.02 13.84 44.27
C ASP A 410 -0.80 13.46 43.01
N VAL A 411 -0.24 12.57 42.17
CA VAL A 411 -0.92 12.05 41.00
C VAL A 411 -1.76 10.82 41.24
N GLN A 412 -1.87 10.37 42.54
CA GLN A 412 -2.68 9.20 42.94
C GLN A 412 -2.32 7.93 42.15
N ALA A 413 -1.04 7.72 41.83
CA ALA A 413 -0.58 6.55 41.14
C ALA A 413 -0.66 5.30 42.00
N LYS A 414 -1.20 4.22 41.49
CA LYS A 414 -1.25 2.93 42.20
C LYS A 414 0.14 2.28 42.14
N LYS A 415 0.83 2.21 43.30
CA LYS A 415 2.15 1.59 43.39
C LYS A 415 2.04 0.07 43.27
N GLY A 416 2.91 -0.50 42.46
CA GLY A 416 3.02 -1.94 42.20
C GLY A 416 4.27 -2.27 41.41
N SER A 417 4.59 -3.54 41.23
CA SER A 417 5.81 -3.98 40.54
C SER A 417 5.92 -3.40 39.13
N ALA A 418 4.82 -3.42 38.36
CA ALA A 418 4.80 -2.86 37.00
C ALA A 418 4.99 -1.33 36.99
N PHE A 419 4.36 -0.61 37.94
CA PHE A 419 4.55 0.83 38.08
C PHE A 419 6.00 1.16 38.47
N ASN A 420 6.59 0.43 39.41
CA ASN A 420 7.98 0.65 39.79
C ASN A 420 8.95 0.40 38.61
N LYS A 421 8.66 -0.59 37.74
CA LYS A 421 9.41 -0.80 36.51
C LYS A 421 9.29 0.40 35.59
N ALA A 422 8.08 0.92 35.35
CA ALA A 422 7.84 2.08 34.50
C ALA A 422 8.55 3.35 35.01
N VAL A 423 8.50 3.59 36.33
CA VAL A 423 9.22 4.70 36.96
C VAL A 423 10.74 4.49 36.87
N GLY A 424 11.24 3.26 37.01
CA GLY A 424 12.65 2.94 36.82
C GLY A 424 13.12 3.24 35.40
N GLU A 425 12.32 2.92 34.38
CA GLU A 425 12.59 3.26 32.99
C GLU A 425 12.54 4.78 32.74
N LEU A 426 11.56 5.50 33.32
CA LEU A 426 11.53 6.96 33.28
C LEU A 426 12.79 7.58 33.85
N LEU A 427 13.22 7.17 35.04
CA LEU A 427 14.44 7.68 35.69
C LEU A 427 15.71 7.38 34.88
N LEU A 428 15.77 6.19 34.26
CA LEU A 428 16.86 5.84 33.36
C LEU A 428 16.86 6.76 32.14
N HIS A 429 15.69 6.98 31.52
CA HIS A 429 15.56 7.90 30.39
C HIS A 429 16.00 9.33 30.73
N GLN A 430 15.60 9.85 31.90
CA GLN A 430 16.02 11.18 32.38
C GLN A 430 17.53 11.26 32.59
N LYS A 431 18.15 10.21 33.13
CA LYS A 431 19.61 10.14 33.26
C LYS A 431 20.32 10.14 31.92
N MET A 432 19.78 9.41 30.93
CA MET A 432 20.34 9.38 29.59
C MET A 432 20.15 10.70 28.84
N LEU A 433 19.06 11.44 29.10
CA LEU A 433 18.90 12.80 28.58
C LEU A 433 19.95 13.77 29.15
N SER A 434 20.33 13.61 30.42
CA SER A 434 21.35 14.44 31.07
C SER A 434 22.77 14.07 30.62
N ASN A 435 23.01 12.78 30.24
CA ASN A 435 24.30 12.25 29.85
C ASN A 435 24.15 11.34 28.61
N PRO A 436 23.90 11.91 27.41
CA PRO A 436 23.58 11.13 26.21
C PRO A 436 24.68 10.13 25.78
N ASN A 437 25.95 10.43 26.09
CA ASN A 437 27.11 9.63 25.71
C ASN A 437 27.48 8.52 26.72
N ASP A 438 26.78 8.44 27.86
CA ASP A 438 27.07 7.42 28.86
C ASP A 438 26.35 6.10 28.60
N LEU A 439 26.82 5.36 27.61
CA LEU A 439 26.34 4.02 27.29
C LEU A 439 26.49 3.00 28.42
N SER A 440 27.32 3.29 29.44
CA SER A 440 27.50 2.43 30.61
C SER A 440 26.20 2.29 31.41
N LEU A 441 25.29 3.26 31.29
CA LEU A 441 23.96 3.23 31.92
C LEU A 441 23.09 2.07 31.40
N LEU A 442 23.32 1.62 30.16
CA LEU A 442 22.60 0.50 29.54
C LEU A 442 23.14 -0.86 30.03
N THR A 443 24.42 -0.95 30.34
CA THR A 443 25.11 -2.21 30.64
C THR A 443 25.08 -2.61 32.12
N LYS A 444 24.79 -1.68 33.03
CA LYS A 444 24.83 -1.91 34.49
C LYS A 444 23.77 -2.86 35.06
N VAL A 445 22.78 -3.31 34.27
CA VAL A 445 21.65 -4.10 34.79
C VAL A 445 21.71 -5.60 34.45
N ASP A 446 22.55 -6.03 33.49
CA ASP A 446 22.55 -7.43 33.02
C ASP A 446 23.58 -8.34 33.72
N ARG A 447 24.21 -7.91 34.79
CA ARG A 447 25.23 -8.73 35.50
C ARG A 447 24.68 -9.93 36.29
N LYS A 448 23.39 -10.25 36.19
CA LYS A 448 22.77 -11.42 36.89
C LYS A 448 22.41 -12.62 36.03
N LYS A 449 22.75 -12.65 34.75
CA LYS A 449 22.70 -13.89 33.95
C LYS A 449 23.98 -14.05 33.16
N LYS A 450 24.98 -14.69 33.80
CA LYS A 450 26.19 -15.14 33.16
C LYS A 450 26.04 -16.59 32.74
N SER A 451 26.54 -16.80 31.54
CA SER A 451 27.14 -17.95 30.89
C SER A 451 26.30 -18.66 29.88
N LEU A 452 26.61 -18.57 28.62
CA LEU A 452 27.27 -19.53 27.77
C LEU A 452 27.41 -19.03 26.32
N ASN A 453 28.66 -19.06 25.89
CA ASN A 453 29.22 -19.30 24.55
C ASN A 453 29.00 -18.36 23.37
N SER A 454 30.17 -17.91 22.97
CA SER A 454 30.64 -17.29 21.72
C SER A 454 30.22 -18.04 20.45
N SER A 455 30.10 -17.25 19.45
CA SER A 455 30.40 -17.35 18.01
C SER A 455 29.23 -17.35 17.08
N GLU A 456 29.40 -16.51 16.06
CA GLU A 456 28.79 -16.43 14.76
C GLU A 456 27.88 -15.22 14.51
N THR A 457 28.43 -14.35 13.69
CA THR A 457 27.79 -13.27 12.96
C THR A 457 26.70 -13.83 12.04
N ALA A 458 25.44 -13.68 12.45
CA ALA A 458 24.30 -13.88 11.58
C ALA A 458 23.29 -12.73 11.79
N LEU A 459 22.80 -12.21 10.69
CA LEU A 459 21.72 -11.21 10.63
C LEU A 459 20.51 -11.68 11.47
N PRO A 460 19.82 -10.79 12.18
CA PRO A 460 18.73 -11.20 13.07
C PRO A 460 17.54 -11.75 12.26
N ILE A 461 17.29 -13.03 12.42
CA ILE A 461 16.05 -13.68 11.99
C ILE A 461 14.94 -13.15 12.89
N VAL A 462 13.93 -12.54 12.29
CA VAL A 462 12.71 -12.08 12.98
C VAL A 462 12.00 -13.31 13.54
N LYS A 463 12.10 -13.55 14.84
CA LYS A 463 11.23 -14.51 15.54
C LYS A 463 9.88 -13.83 15.78
N VAL A 464 8.84 -14.37 15.15
CA VAL A 464 7.45 -14.08 15.51
C VAL A 464 7.26 -14.42 16.99
N MET A 465 6.85 -13.45 17.80
CA MET A 465 6.56 -13.67 19.22
C MET A 465 5.35 -14.58 19.36
N GLN A 466 5.60 -15.84 19.76
CA GLN A 466 4.54 -16.69 20.30
C GLN A 466 4.19 -16.22 21.73
N LEU A 467 2.92 -16.04 21.96
CA LEU A 467 2.36 -15.87 23.31
C LEU A 467 2.57 -17.15 24.10
N ASP A 468 3.31 -17.05 25.19
CA ASP A 468 3.62 -18.15 26.09
C ASP A 468 2.38 -18.47 26.95
N THR A 469 1.54 -19.39 26.50
CA THR A 469 0.62 -20.15 27.36
C THR A 469 1.23 -21.52 27.55
N GLY A 470 1.78 -21.76 28.73
CA GLY A 470 2.54 -22.93 29.10
C GLY A 470 1.88 -24.28 28.81
N LYS A 471 1.96 -24.72 27.58
CA LYS A 471 1.91 -26.14 27.14
C LYS A 471 2.51 -26.25 25.76
N LYS A 472 3.61 -27.00 25.66
CA LYS A 472 4.20 -27.40 24.38
C LYS A 472 3.17 -28.26 23.62
N GLN A 473 2.59 -27.68 22.58
CA GLN A 473 1.97 -28.44 21.49
C GLN A 473 2.63 -27.97 20.19
N ASN A 474 3.18 -28.93 19.47
CA ASN A 474 3.61 -28.72 18.10
C ASN A 474 2.36 -28.43 17.27
N VAL A 475 2.16 -27.17 16.90
CA VAL A 475 1.09 -26.77 16.00
C VAL A 475 1.64 -26.85 14.59
N THR A 476 1.27 -27.88 13.88
CA THR A 476 1.36 -27.92 12.43
C THR A 476 0.27 -26.98 11.91
N ILE A 477 0.63 -25.89 11.26
CA ILE A 477 -0.32 -24.94 10.67
C ILE A 477 -0.88 -25.63 9.43
N ASP A 478 -2.13 -26.03 9.50
CA ASP A 478 -2.90 -26.49 8.35
C ASP A 478 -3.42 -25.26 7.60
N LEU A 479 -2.78 -24.94 6.47
CA LEU A 479 -3.09 -23.79 5.62
C LEU A 479 -4.42 -23.92 4.85
N SER A 480 -5.19 -24.98 5.08
CA SER A 480 -6.50 -25.19 4.45
C SER A 480 -7.66 -24.40 5.06
N LYS A 481 -7.39 -23.60 6.12
CA LYS A 481 -8.39 -22.73 6.76
C LYS A 481 -7.93 -21.28 6.70
N SER A 482 -8.18 -20.63 5.56
CA SER A 482 -7.78 -19.26 5.28
C SER A 482 -8.42 -18.19 6.19
N ASP A 483 -9.56 -18.50 6.79
CA ASP A 483 -10.32 -17.54 7.60
C ASP A 483 -9.70 -17.27 8.98
N ASP A 484 -8.95 -18.22 9.54
CA ASP A 484 -8.35 -18.08 10.88
C ASP A 484 -7.11 -17.17 10.92
N ILE A 485 -6.40 -16.99 9.81
CA ILE A 485 -5.20 -16.13 9.76
C ILE A 485 -5.58 -14.65 9.72
N PHE A 486 -6.65 -14.30 9.01
CA PHE A 486 -7.15 -12.92 8.93
C PHE A 486 -7.76 -12.46 10.25
N GLU A 487 -8.49 -13.32 10.93
CA GLU A 487 -9.12 -12.97 12.21
C GLU A 487 -8.11 -12.85 13.37
N GLN A 488 -7.04 -13.65 13.37
CA GLN A 488 -5.99 -13.57 14.39
C GLN A 488 -5.11 -12.32 14.23
N SER A 489 -4.81 -11.88 13.01
CA SER A 489 -4.11 -10.61 12.80
C SER A 489 -5.00 -9.40 13.13
N ALA A 490 -6.28 -9.43 12.77
CA ALA A 490 -7.24 -8.38 13.12
C ALA A 490 -7.52 -8.30 14.63
N GLN A 491 -7.53 -9.43 15.35
CA GLN A 491 -7.67 -9.45 16.81
C GLN A 491 -6.43 -8.95 17.53
N ALA A 492 -5.22 -9.22 17.00
CA ALA A 492 -4.00 -8.67 17.56
C ALA A 492 -3.97 -7.13 17.52
N TRP A 493 -4.60 -6.53 16.53
CA TRP A 493 -4.70 -5.07 16.38
C TRP A 493 -5.83 -4.44 17.21
N ARG A 494 -6.96 -5.14 17.42
CA ARG A 494 -8.04 -4.66 18.31
C ARG A 494 -7.65 -4.60 19.78
N ILE A 495 -6.57 -5.28 20.17
CA ILE A 495 -6.03 -5.23 21.55
C ILE A 495 -5.02 -4.09 21.71
N VAL A 496 -4.55 -3.49 20.60
CA VAL A 496 -3.51 -2.45 20.58
C VAL A 496 -4.05 -1.09 20.15
N SER A 497 -5.25 -1.01 19.60
CA SER A 497 -6.01 0.22 19.35
C SER A 497 -7.07 0.39 20.46
#